data_8c8dd0d2d745646f240f292e672d02eb
#
_entry.id   8c8dd0d2d745646f240f292e672d02eb
#
_cell.length_a   1.000
_cell.length_b   1.000
_cell.length_c   1.000
_cell.angle_alpha   90.00
_cell.angle_beta   90.00
_cell.angle_gamma   90.00
#
_symmetry.space_group_name_H-M   'P 1'
#
loop_
_entity.id
_entity.type
_entity.pdbx_description
1 polymer ?
#
loop_
_entity_poly.entity_id
_entity_poly.type
_entity_poly.pdbx_seq_one_letter_code
_entity_poly.pdbx_strand_id
1 'polypeptide(L)'
;MPLDGDDVGPFQTGRRDGTVTTFVLITDLIVSLLLISVAVPLLTNQVGLNRLYGVRIRKSLATPENWYLINHYGAKQLVLWSSASLVATGAGFFLPIEEASPLFWACVFLPVVAALPACLLTLWFARRV
;
A
#
# COMPACT_ATOMS: atom_id res chain seq x y z
N MET A 1 15.74 35.00 -50.96
CA MET A 1 14.80 35.08 -49.82
C MET A 1 14.85 33.73 -49.09
N PRO A 2 15.63 33.63 -48.02
CA PRO A 2 15.70 32.38 -47.26
C PRO A 2 14.46 32.28 -46.35
N LEU A 3 13.80 31.15 -46.40
CA LEU A 3 12.74 30.76 -45.48
C LEU A 3 13.36 30.36 -44.16
N ASP A 4 13.30 31.25 -43.20
CA ASP A 4 13.55 30.95 -41.80
C ASP A 4 12.43 30.03 -41.32
N GLY A 5 12.77 28.79 -41.10
CA GLY A 5 11.89 27.74 -40.59
C GLY A 5 12.47 26.97 -39.42
N ASP A 6 12.80 27.64 -38.33
CA ASP A 6 13.26 26.99 -37.10
C ASP A 6 12.68 27.63 -35.83
N ASP A 7 11.36 27.86 -35.83
CA ASP A 7 10.61 28.06 -34.58
C ASP A 7 9.88 26.77 -34.18
N VAL A 8 10.61 25.69 -34.00
CA VAL A 8 10.13 24.56 -33.19
C VAL A 8 10.41 24.96 -31.75
N GLY A 9 9.43 25.70 -31.18
CA GLY A 9 9.47 26.04 -29.77
C GLY A 9 9.73 24.79 -28.90
N PRO A 10 10.44 24.91 -27.78
CA PRO A 10 10.73 23.76 -26.93
C PRO A 10 9.43 23.09 -26.52
N PHE A 11 9.28 21.85 -26.95
CA PHE A 11 8.18 20.98 -26.59
C PHE A 11 8.03 21.03 -25.07
N GLN A 12 6.94 21.62 -24.59
CA GLN A 12 6.66 21.76 -23.15
C GLN A 12 6.33 20.37 -22.58
N THR A 13 7.34 19.56 -22.37
CA THR A 13 7.24 18.26 -21.66
C THR A 13 7.15 18.41 -20.14
N GLY A 14 7.41 19.62 -19.60
CA GLY A 14 7.57 19.84 -18.16
C GLY A 14 6.29 19.87 -17.31
N ARG A 15 5.08 19.69 -17.89
CA ARG A 15 3.84 19.82 -17.12
C ARG A 15 3.10 18.51 -16.84
N ARG A 16 3.53 17.41 -17.45
CA ARG A 16 2.92 16.08 -17.23
C ARG A 16 3.55 15.29 -16.08
N ASP A 17 4.80 15.57 -15.78
CA ASP A 17 5.62 14.72 -14.91
C ASP A 17 5.17 14.75 -13.45
N GLY A 18 4.70 15.89 -12.92
CA GLY A 18 4.17 16.00 -11.55
C GLY A 18 2.76 15.42 -11.37
N THR A 19 1.98 15.28 -12.44
CA THR A 19 0.59 14.81 -12.34
C THR A 19 0.52 13.31 -12.09
N VAL A 20 1.34 12.52 -12.78
CA VAL A 20 1.37 11.05 -12.59
C VAL A 20 1.91 10.69 -11.22
N THR A 21 2.99 11.35 -10.78
CA THR A 21 3.54 11.16 -9.43
C THR A 21 2.52 11.51 -8.36
N THR A 22 1.82 12.64 -8.48
CA THR A 22 0.76 13.03 -7.55
C THR A 22 -0.37 12.00 -7.53
N PHE A 23 -0.78 11.50 -8.69
CA PHE A 23 -1.81 10.45 -8.78
C PHE A 23 -1.38 9.16 -8.08
N VAL A 24 -0.13 8.73 -8.25
CA VAL A 24 0.43 7.55 -7.56
C VAL A 24 0.39 7.76 -6.04
N LEU A 25 0.89 8.89 -5.54
CA LEU A 25 0.90 9.19 -4.11
C LEU A 25 -0.51 9.25 -3.50
N ILE A 26 -1.48 9.85 -4.20
CA ILE A 26 -2.88 9.87 -3.74
C ILE A 26 -3.45 8.45 -3.70
N THR A 27 -3.16 7.63 -4.70
CA THR A 27 -3.60 6.24 -4.74
C THR A 27 -3.02 5.44 -3.57
N ASP A 28 -1.74 5.58 -3.29
CA ASP A 28 -1.07 4.93 -2.16
C ASP A 28 -1.66 5.35 -0.81
N LEU A 29 -1.96 6.64 -0.67
CA LEU A 29 -2.62 7.16 0.53
C LEU A 29 -4.00 6.53 0.74
N ILE A 30 -4.81 6.47 -0.32
CA ILE A 30 -6.14 5.84 -0.28
C ILE A 30 -6.02 4.35 0.05
N VAL A 31 -5.12 3.62 -0.61
CA VAL A 31 -4.91 2.19 -0.38
C VAL A 31 -4.46 1.93 1.06
N SER A 32 -3.50 2.71 1.58
CA SER A 32 -3.02 2.57 2.96
C SER A 32 -4.14 2.80 3.98
N LEU A 33 -4.96 3.83 3.78
CA LEU A 33 -6.12 4.11 4.65
C LEU A 33 -7.18 3.00 4.58
N LEU A 34 -7.45 2.47 3.39
CA LEU A 34 -8.37 1.34 3.21
C LEU A 34 -7.87 0.08 3.94
N LEU A 35 -6.58 -0.25 3.84
CA LEU A 35 -5.99 -1.39 4.52
C LEU A 35 -6.07 -1.25 6.03
N ILE A 36 -5.81 -0.06 6.58
CA ILE A 36 -5.99 0.22 8.01
C ILE A 36 -7.46 0.06 8.41
N SER A 37 -8.39 0.64 7.64
CA SER A 37 -9.84 0.57 7.91
C SER A 37 -10.35 -0.87 7.93
N VAL A 38 -9.87 -1.70 6.99
CA VAL A 38 -10.21 -3.13 6.93
C VAL A 38 -9.61 -3.90 8.11
N ALA A 39 -8.45 -3.49 8.63
CA ALA A 39 -7.79 -4.17 9.75
C ALA A 39 -8.46 -3.89 11.11
N VAL A 40 -9.07 -2.71 11.30
CA VAL A 40 -9.64 -2.27 12.60
C VAL A 40 -10.65 -3.26 13.18
N PRO A 41 -11.68 -3.77 12.46
CA PRO A 41 -12.64 -4.72 13.01
C PRO A 41 -12.00 -6.04 13.47
N LEU A 42 -10.95 -6.50 12.79
CA LEU A 42 -10.19 -7.69 13.18
C LEU A 42 -9.29 -7.42 14.40
N LEU A 43 -8.73 -6.21 14.49
CA LEU A 43 -7.90 -5.78 15.59
C LEU A 43 -8.72 -5.65 16.90
N THR A 44 -9.96 -5.19 16.78
CA THR A 44 -10.89 -5.02 17.91
C THR A 44 -11.71 -6.27 18.22
N ASN A 45 -11.44 -7.40 17.56
CA ASN A 45 -12.14 -8.66 17.72
C ASN A 45 -13.67 -8.57 17.48
N GLN A 46 -14.11 -7.61 16.69
CA GLN A 46 -15.53 -7.41 16.37
C GLN A 46 -16.05 -8.42 15.31
N VAL A 47 -15.13 -9.09 14.62
CA VAL A 47 -15.47 -10.04 13.54
C VAL A 47 -15.23 -11.45 14.04
N GLY A 48 -16.32 -12.17 14.31
CA GLY A 48 -16.28 -13.60 14.63
C GLY A 48 -15.87 -14.47 13.45
N LEU A 49 -15.66 -15.76 13.72
CA LEU A 49 -15.31 -16.74 12.72
C LEU A 49 -16.32 -16.74 11.57
N ASN A 50 -15.84 -16.43 10.36
CA ASN A 50 -16.66 -16.37 9.16
C ASN A 50 -15.83 -16.74 7.92
N ARG A 51 -16.53 -16.90 6.76
CA ARG A 51 -15.92 -17.28 5.49
C ARG A 51 -15.74 -16.11 4.51
N LEU A 52 -15.99 -14.88 4.91
CA LEU A 52 -16.00 -13.74 3.99
C LEU A 52 -14.88 -12.75 4.28
N TYR A 53 -14.44 -12.59 5.53
CA TYR A 53 -13.59 -11.51 5.97
C TYR A 53 -12.48 -12.02 6.90
N GLY A 54 -11.24 -11.55 6.71
CA GLY A 54 -10.07 -11.91 7.52
C GLY A 54 -9.16 -12.97 6.90
N VAL A 55 -8.19 -13.45 7.67
CA VAL A 55 -7.21 -14.48 7.28
C VAL A 55 -7.87 -15.85 7.30
N ARG A 56 -8.13 -16.42 6.13
CA ARG A 56 -8.91 -17.66 5.95
C ARG A 56 -8.02 -18.83 5.54
N ILE A 57 -7.23 -19.31 6.44
CA ILE A 57 -6.46 -20.55 6.27
C ILE A 57 -7.10 -21.66 7.09
N ARG A 58 -6.82 -22.93 6.76
CA ARG A 58 -7.40 -24.08 7.48
C ARG A 58 -7.23 -23.96 9.00
N LYS A 59 -6.11 -23.45 9.46
CA LYS A 59 -5.80 -23.33 10.88
C LYS A 59 -6.61 -22.23 11.58
N SER A 60 -6.80 -21.07 10.93
CA SER A 60 -7.65 -20.00 11.48
C SER A 60 -9.13 -20.38 11.53
N LEU A 61 -9.58 -21.21 10.62
CA LEU A 61 -10.97 -21.68 10.56
C LEU A 61 -11.23 -22.94 11.43
N ALA A 62 -10.22 -23.47 12.08
CA ALA A 62 -10.34 -24.71 12.86
C ALA A 62 -11.07 -24.49 14.18
N THR A 63 -10.79 -23.40 14.88
CA THR A 63 -11.45 -23.05 16.15
C THR A 63 -11.64 -21.54 16.27
N PRO A 64 -12.62 -21.07 17.06
CA PRO A 64 -12.81 -19.63 17.32
C PRO A 64 -11.56 -18.98 17.93
N GLU A 65 -10.83 -19.68 18.82
CA GLU A 65 -9.60 -19.19 19.45
C GLU A 65 -8.52 -18.92 18.39
N ASN A 66 -8.29 -19.87 17.49
CA ASN A 66 -7.34 -19.72 16.39
C ASN A 66 -7.76 -18.60 15.44
N TRP A 67 -9.06 -18.45 15.21
CA TRP A 67 -9.60 -17.36 14.42
C TRP A 67 -9.20 -16.00 14.97
N TYR A 68 -9.52 -15.73 16.23
CA TYR A 68 -9.21 -14.44 16.86
C TYR A 68 -7.70 -14.21 16.94
N LEU A 69 -6.93 -15.23 17.34
CA LEU A 69 -5.49 -15.09 17.53
C LEU A 69 -4.76 -14.76 16.22
N ILE A 70 -5.05 -15.49 15.15
CA ILE A 70 -4.40 -15.29 13.83
C ILE A 70 -4.86 -13.99 13.19
N ASN A 71 -6.16 -13.68 13.25
CA ASN A 71 -6.70 -12.47 12.64
C ASN A 71 -6.26 -11.21 13.39
N HIS A 72 -6.21 -11.24 14.71
CA HIS A 72 -5.70 -10.13 15.50
C HIS A 72 -4.21 -9.85 15.22
N TYR A 73 -3.39 -10.90 15.15
CA TYR A 73 -1.98 -10.76 14.77
C TYR A 73 -1.83 -10.20 13.34
N GLY A 74 -2.57 -10.76 12.39
CA GLY A 74 -2.56 -10.29 11.01
C GLY A 74 -3.00 -8.83 10.87
N ALA A 75 -4.03 -8.43 11.61
CA ALA A 75 -4.50 -7.05 11.65
C ALA A 75 -3.43 -6.10 12.22
N LYS A 76 -2.71 -6.50 13.28
CA LYS A 76 -1.57 -5.72 13.80
C LYS A 76 -0.49 -5.51 12.76
N GLN A 77 -0.11 -6.57 12.04
CA GLN A 77 0.89 -6.47 10.98
C GLN A 77 0.40 -5.56 9.85
N LEU A 78 -0.85 -5.70 9.44
CA LEU A 78 -1.44 -4.89 8.37
C LEU A 78 -1.48 -3.40 8.75
N VAL A 79 -1.91 -3.07 9.96
CA VAL A 79 -1.89 -1.68 10.48
C VAL A 79 -0.47 -1.14 10.52
N LEU A 80 0.49 -1.90 11.05
CA LEU A 80 1.89 -1.45 11.18
C LEU A 80 2.48 -1.09 9.80
N TRP A 81 2.39 -2.02 8.85
CA TRP A 81 2.99 -1.83 7.52
C TRP A 81 2.25 -0.79 6.69
N SER A 82 0.91 -0.73 6.79
CA SER A 82 0.13 0.31 6.10
C SER A 82 0.37 1.70 6.69
N SER A 83 0.60 1.80 8.01
CA SER A 83 0.98 3.08 8.63
C SER A 83 2.37 3.53 8.21
N ALA A 84 3.32 2.61 8.10
CA ALA A 84 4.65 2.90 7.56
C ALA A 84 4.57 3.38 6.09
N SER A 85 3.75 2.71 5.27
CA SER A 85 3.47 3.13 3.89
C SER A 85 2.85 4.54 3.85
N LEU A 86 1.88 4.81 4.72
CA LEU A 86 1.22 6.12 4.80
C LEU A 86 2.21 7.26 5.11
N VAL A 87 3.13 7.03 6.06
CA VAL A 87 4.18 7.99 6.41
C VAL A 87 5.14 8.20 5.23
N ALA A 88 5.57 7.12 4.57
CA ALA A 88 6.46 7.20 3.41
C ALA A 88 5.79 7.94 2.24
N THR A 89 4.52 7.66 1.95
CA THR A 89 3.72 8.37 0.94
C THR A 89 3.59 9.85 1.29
N GLY A 90 3.29 10.18 2.56
CA GLY A 90 3.23 11.56 3.03
C GLY A 90 4.54 12.32 2.83
N ALA A 91 5.68 11.68 3.10
CA ALA A 91 7.01 12.26 2.82
C ALA A 91 7.23 12.46 1.32
N GLY A 92 6.71 11.57 0.47
CA GLY A 92 6.79 11.66 -0.99
C GLY A 92 6.22 12.96 -1.58
N PHE A 93 5.21 13.56 -0.95
CA PHE A 93 4.67 14.86 -1.40
C PHE A 93 5.65 16.03 -1.27
N PHE A 94 6.67 15.88 -0.45
CA PHE A 94 7.70 16.92 -0.22
C PHE A 94 8.99 16.65 -1.00
N LEU A 95 9.06 15.56 -1.75
CA LEU A 95 10.26 15.18 -2.50
C LEU A 95 10.07 15.50 -4.00
N PRO A 96 11.12 15.97 -4.69
CA PRO A 96 11.11 16.14 -6.13
C PRO A 96 11.24 14.78 -6.82
N ILE A 97 10.11 14.08 -6.97
CA ILE A 97 10.07 12.74 -7.58
C ILE A 97 9.88 12.91 -9.09
N GLU A 98 10.91 12.61 -9.85
CA GLU A 98 10.85 12.56 -11.32
C GLU A 98 10.23 11.25 -11.80
N GLU A 99 9.38 11.30 -12.82
CA GLU A 99 8.79 10.11 -13.44
C GLU A 99 9.88 9.19 -13.98
N ALA A 100 9.64 7.88 -13.88
CA ALA A 100 10.59 6.83 -14.23
C ALA A 100 11.90 6.80 -13.41
N SER A 101 12.08 7.66 -12.40
CA SER A 101 13.19 7.56 -11.45
C SER A 101 13.07 6.29 -10.57
N PRO A 102 14.16 5.80 -9.97
CA PRO A 102 14.06 4.70 -9.00
C PRO A 102 13.13 5.01 -7.83
N LEU A 103 13.06 6.27 -7.39
CA LEU A 103 12.18 6.72 -6.33
C LEU A 103 10.70 6.69 -6.75
N PHE A 104 10.39 7.05 -7.99
CA PHE A 104 9.04 6.91 -8.56
C PHE A 104 8.57 5.44 -8.51
N TRP A 105 9.41 4.51 -8.99
CA TRP A 105 9.07 3.09 -8.95
C TRP A 105 8.95 2.55 -7.52
N ALA A 106 9.78 3.05 -6.60
CA ALA A 106 9.63 2.71 -5.18
C ALA A 106 8.26 3.13 -4.63
N CYS A 107 7.75 4.31 -4.99
CA CYS A 107 6.39 4.74 -4.64
C CYS A 107 5.32 3.84 -5.27
N VAL A 108 5.41 3.55 -6.57
CA VAL A 108 4.44 2.69 -7.29
C VAL A 108 4.29 1.31 -6.61
N PHE A 109 5.39 0.73 -6.13
CA PHE A 109 5.38 -0.60 -5.50
C PHE A 109 5.19 -0.55 -3.98
N LEU A 110 5.14 0.62 -3.37
CA LEU A 110 5.06 0.78 -1.92
C LEU A 110 3.92 0.00 -1.25
N PRO A 111 2.66 0.00 -1.76
CA PRO A 111 1.57 -0.76 -1.15
C PRO A 111 1.83 -2.28 -1.18
N VAL A 112 2.43 -2.78 -2.26
CA VAL A 112 2.78 -4.20 -2.40
C VAL A 112 3.90 -4.58 -1.44
N VAL A 113 4.95 -3.75 -1.38
CA VAL A 113 6.09 -3.94 -0.47
C VAL A 113 5.63 -3.89 0.99
N ALA A 114 4.64 -3.05 1.32
CA ALA A 114 4.07 -2.98 2.66
C ALA A 114 3.17 -4.20 2.98
N ALA A 115 2.39 -4.69 2.03
CA ALA A 115 1.48 -5.82 2.23
C ALA A 115 2.20 -7.18 2.36
N LEU A 116 3.28 -7.38 1.61
CA LEU A 116 4.01 -8.65 1.59
C LEU A 116 4.51 -9.09 2.98
N PRO A 117 5.26 -8.27 3.75
CA PRO A 117 5.72 -8.68 5.08
C PRO A 117 4.55 -8.91 6.05
N ALA A 118 3.46 -8.14 5.97
CA ALA A 118 2.28 -8.37 6.77
C ALA A 118 1.69 -9.76 6.53
N CYS A 119 1.55 -10.16 5.26
CA CYS A 119 1.08 -11.50 4.88
C CYS A 119 2.03 -12.59 5.32
N LEU A 120 3.34 -12.46 5.04
CA LEU A 120 4.35 -13.46 5.37
C LEU A 120 4.47 -13.70 6.88
N LEU A 121 4.50 -12.62 7.68
CA LEU A 121 4.56 -12.70 9.14
C LEU A 121 3.30 -13.34 9.72
N THR A 122 2.14 -13.02 9.16
CA THR A 122 0.87 -13.63 9.59
C THR A 122 0.84 -15.12 9.29
N LEU A 123 1.27 -15.55 8.11
CA LEU A 123 1.35 -16.95 7.74
C LEU A 123 2.38 -17.71 8.58
N TRP A 124 3.52 -17.09 8.84
CA TRP A 124 4.55 -17.67 9.72
C TRP A 124 4.05 -17.83 11.16
N PHE A 125 3.40 -16.81 11.71
CA PHE A 125 2.77 -16.89 13.02
C PHE A 125 1.73 -18.00 13.08
N ALA A 126 0.84 -18.07 12.08
CA ALA A 126 -0.18 -19.10 12.00
C ALA A 126 0.35 -20.53 11.92
N ARG A 127 1.58 -20.74 11.45
CA ARG A 127 2.23 -22.07 11.47
C ARG A 127 2.67 -22.50 12.88
N ARG A 128 2.87 -21.56 13.78
CA ARG A 128 3.35 -21.81 15.15
C ARG A 128 2.23 -22.00 16.16
N VAL A 129 1.06 -21.47 15.91
CA VAL A 129 -0.16 -21.64 16.70
C VAL A 129 -0.82 -22.96 16.34
#